data_ea3f6dd4b6716d7fd0fb82693916de07
#
_entry.id   ea3f6dd4b6716d7fd0fb82693916de07
#
_cell.length_a   1.000
_cell.length_b   1.000
_cell.length_c   1.000
_cell.angle_alpha   90.00
_cell.angle_beta   90.00
_cell.angle_gamma   90.00
#
_symmetry.space_group_name_H-M   'P 1'
#
loop_
_entity.id
_entity.type
_entity.pdbx_description
1 polymer ?
#
loop_
_entity_poly.entity_id
_entity_poly.type
_entity_poly.pdbx_seq_one_letter_code
_entity_poly.pdbx_strand_id
1 'polypeptide(L)'
;MIGNLAGVLIIAFLFITWLQVEDARSRGEVPTVCGYQIYEVKTGSMVPTIPVKSLILSRIPKDAAKLAVGDIVTFQDNGVTITHRIVEVIQEKGAIGYRTKGDNPANSVDPNILTPDRIQAVYVMKLPFRFTSESD
;
A
#
# COMPACT_ATOMS: atom_id res chain seq x y z
N MET A 1 30.39 10.85 -25.15
CA MET A 1 29.15 11.51 -25.50
C MET A 1 27.90 10.74 -25.03
N ILE A 2 27.82 9.43 -25.17
CA ILE A 2 26.66 8.63 -24.71
C ILE A 2 26.52 8.62 -23.19
N GLY A 3 27.62 8.65 -22.43
CA GLY A 3 27.61 8.69 -20.97
C GLY A 3 26.98 9.95 -20.37
N ASN A 4 27.08 11.09 -21.04
CA ASN A 4 26.48 12.35 -20.55
C ASN A 4 24.97 12.39 -20.74
N LEU A 5 24.43 11.80 -21.79
CA LEU A 5 22.99 11.75 -22.02
C LEU A 5 22.28 10.86 -20.99
N ALA A 6 22.83 9.68 -20.71
CA ALA A 6 22.28 8.78 -19.69
C ALA A 6 22.32 9.43 -18.30
N GLY A 7 23.41 10.12 -17.95
CA GLY A 7 23.54 10.86 -16.70
C GLY A 7 22.49 11.97 -16.58
N VAL A 8 22.28 12.75 -17.63
CA VAL A 8 21.27 13.81 -17.68
C VAL A 8 19.85 13.23 -17.50
N LEU A 9 19.55 12.12 -18.16
CA LEU A 9 18.25 11.46 -18.04
C LEU A 9 18.01 10.92 -16.62
N ILE A 10 19.02 10.36 -15.98
CA ILE A 10 18.93 9.89 -14.59
C ILE A 10 18.70 11.07 -13.64
N ILE A 11 19.43 12.16 -13.79
CA ILE A 11 19.27 13.36 -12.97
C ILE A 11 17.87 13.95 -13.17
N ALA A 12 17.38 14.05 -14.41
CA ALA A 12 16.05 14.54 -14.71
C ALA A 12 14.97 13.63 -14.09
N PHE A 13 15.13 12.32 -14.17
CA PHE A 13 14.21 11.37 -13.54
C PHE A 13 14.19 11.53 -12.01
N LEU A 14 15.35 11.62 -11.37
CA LEU A 14 15.44 11.83 -9.92
C LEU A 14 14.81 13.16 -9.50
N PHE A 15 15.03 14.23 -10.27
CA PHE A 15 14.45 15.53 -9.99
C PHE A 15 12.93 15.54 -10.12
N ILE A 16 12.40 14.94 -11.18
CA ILE A 16 10.94 14.80 -11.38
C ILE A 16 10.32 13.97 -10.24
N THR A 17 10.98 12.86 -9.88
CA THR A 17 10.53 12.03 -8.76
C THR A 17 10.53 12.79 -7.45
N TRP A 18 11.57 13.59 -7.20
CA TRP A 18 11.63 14.45 -6.02
C TRP A 18 10.50 15.48 -5.98
N LEU A 19 10.19 16.12 -7.10
CA LEU A 19 9.07 17.07 -7.19
C LEU A 19 7.72 16.39 -6.92
N GLN A 20 7.50 15.18 -7.45
CA GLN A 20 6.28 14.42 -7.22
C GLN A 20 6.12 14.03 -5.75
N VAL A 21 7.20 13.62 -5.10
CA VAL A 21 7.21 13.27 -3.68
C VAL A 21 6.92 14.49 -2.81
N GLU A 22 7.54 15.63 -3.13
CA GLU A 22 7.33 16.86 -2.36
C GLU A 22 5.90 17.39 -2.51
N ASP A 23 5.35 17.35 -3.72
CA ASP A 23 3.97 17.73 -3.99
C ASP A 23 2.96 16.83 -3.28
N ALA A 24 3.14 15.51 -3.31
CA ALA A 24 2.29 14.57 -2.57
C ALA A 24 2.36 14.80 -1.05
N ARG A 25 3.57 15.03 -0.51
CA ARG A 25 3.75 15.35 0.91
C ARG A 25 3.02 16.63 1.32
N SER A 26 3.08 17.66 0.49
CA SER A 26 2.41 18.94 0.76
C SER A 26 0.88 18.79 0.81
N ARG A 27 0.32 17.79 0.10
CA ARG A 27 -1.10 17.44 0.13
C ARG A 27 -1.46 16.40 1.20
N GLY A 28 -0.49 15.90 1.95
CA GLY A 28 -0.69 14.83 2.94
C GLY A 28 -1.00 13.47 2.31
N GLU A 29 -0.66 13.29 1.04
CA GLU A 29 -0.87 12.05 0.29
C GLU A 29 0.37 11.15 0.37
N VAL A 30 0.18 9.84 0.18
CA VAL A 30 1.29 8.90 0.05
C VAL A 30 1.95 9.09 -1.31
N PRO A 31 3.26 9.42 -1.38
CA PRO A 31 3.94 9.60 -2.64
C PRO A 31 3.88 8.35 -3.51
N THR A 32 3.54 8.53 -4.79
CA THR A 32 3.49 7.46 -5.78
C THR A 32 4.59 7.64 -6.80
N VAL A 33 5.41 6.62 -6.98
CA VAL A 33 6.49 6.59 -7.97
C VAL A 33 6.31 5.37 -8.86
N CYS A 34 6.10 5.59 -10.15
CA CYS A 34 5.88 4.53 -11.15
C CYS A 34 4.76 3.55 -10.76
N GLY A 35 3.70 4.02 -10.10
CA GLY A 35 2.58 3.20 -9.63
C GLY A 35 2.85 2.44 -8.32
N TYR A 36 3.97 2.70 -7.66
CA TYR A 36 4.34 2.09 -6.38
C TYR A 36 4.31 3.09 -5.25
N GLN A 37 3.99 2.60 -4.07
CA GLN A 37 3.95 3.37 -2.82
C GLN A 37 4.63 2.58 -1.72
N ILE A 38 5.19 3.30 -0.73
CA ILE A 38 5.77 2.69 0.47
C ILE A 38 4.92 3.08 1.67
N TYR A 39 4.54 2.09 2.47
CA TYR A 39 3.81 2.27 3.71
C TYR A 39 4.60 1.75 4.90
N GLU A 40 4.47 2.42 6.02
CA GLU A 40 4.94 1.91 7.32
C GLU A 40 3.79 1.19 8.03
N VAL A 41 4.05 -0.04 8.49
CA VAL A 41 3.07 -0.82 9.24
C VAL A 41 3.13 -0.43 10.72
N LYS A 42 2.08 0.21 11.21
CA LYS A 42 2.04 0.79 12.57
C LYS A 42 1.40 -0.12 13.61
N THR A 43 0.65 -1.12 13.21
CA THR A 43 -0.07 -2.02 14.12
C THR A 43 0.30 -3.48 13.91
N GLY A 44 -0.01 -4.32 14.88
CA GLY A 44 0.24 -5.75 14.85
C GLY A 44 -0.83 -6.58 14.15
N SER A 45 -1.77 -5.97 13.42
CA SER A 45 -2.89 -6.69 12.80
C SER A 45 -2.48 -7.71 11.73
N MET A 46 -1.28 -7.55 11.16
CA MET A 46 -0.74 -8.45 10.14
C MET A 46 0.37 -9.38 10.64
N VAL A 47 0.65 -9.37 11.93
CA VAL A 47 1.62 -10.29 12.54
C VAL A 47 1.08 -11.74 12.46
N PRO A 48 1.90 -12.73 12.12
CA PRO A 48 3.35 -12.69 11.90
C PRO A 48 3.77 -12.34 10.45
N THR A 49 2.86 -12.22 9.52
CA THR A 49 3.17 -12.01 8.10
C THR A 49 3.92 -10.71 7.88
N ILE A 50 3.45 -9.62 8.46
CA ILE A 50 4.08 -8.30 8.39
C ILE A 50 4.25 -7.77 9.82
N PRO A 51 5.48 -7.74 10.34
CA PRO A 51 5.77 -7.20 11.67
C PRO A 51 5.51 -5.69 11.77
N VAL A 52 5.23 -5.21 12.97
CA VAL A 52 5.13 -3.77 13.27
C VAL A 52 6.44 -3.06 12.91
N LYS A 53 6.36 -1.81 12.48
CA LYS A 53 7.48 -0.97 11.99
C LYS A 53 8.14 -1.48 10.71
N SER A 54 7.56 -2.44 10.02
CA SER A 54 8.00 -2.84 8.69
C SER A 54 7.65 -1.77 7.66
N LEU A 55 8.53 -1.59 6.69
CA LEU A 55 8.22 -0.87 5.46
C LEU A 55 7.76 -1.86 4.41
N ILE A 56 6.64 -1.60 3.78
CA ILE A 56 6.09 -2.43 2.73
C ILE A 56 6.03 -1.67 1.41
N LEU A 57 6.40 -2.36 0.34
CA LEU A 57 6.21 -1.89 -1.02
C LEU A 57 4.84 -2.36 -1.49
N SER A 58 4.03 -1.42 -1.95
CA SER A 58 2.70 -1.69 -2.50
C SER A 58 2.56 -1.03 -3.87
N ARG A 59 1.66 -1.54 -4.68
CA ARG A 59 1.35 -0.98 -6.00
C ARG A 59 -0.09 -0.53 -6.07
N ILE A 60 -0.36 0.50 -6.84
CA ILE A 60 -1.73 0.87 -7.20
C ILE A 60 -2.29 -0.21 -8.12
N PRO A 61 -3.44 -0.83 -7.82
CA PRO A 61 -4.01 -1.86 -8.68
C PRO A 61 -4.47 -1.27 -10.02
N LYS A 62 -4.22 -2.00 -11.11
CA LYS A 62 -4.72 -1.61 -12.43
C LYS A 62 -6.24 -1.72 -12.51
N ASP A 63 -6.80 -2.73 -11.86
CA ASP A 63 -8.24 -2.94 -11.72
C ASP A 63 -8.52 -3.52 -10.33
N ALA A 64 -8.99 -2.67 -9.44
CA ALA A 64 -9.29 -3.05 -8.05
C ALA A 64 -10.49 -4.00 -7.93
N ALA A 65 -11.30 -4.16 -8.98
CA ALA A 65 -12.41 -5.11 -9.00
C ALA A 65 -11.98 -6.55 -9.35
N LYS A 66 -10.71 -6.76 -9.71
CA LYS A 66 -10.15 -8.06 -10.11
C LYS A 66 -9.15 -8.64 -9.13
N LEU A 67 -9.21 -8.25 -7.88
CA LEU A 67 -8.35 -8.81 -6.84
C LEU A 67 -8.90 -10.17 -6.37
N ALA A 68 -8.02 -10.97 -5.79
CA ALA A 68 -8.32 -12.33 -5.37
C ALA A 68 -8.20 -12.51 -3.85
N VAL A 69 -8.82 -13.57 -3.34
CA VAL A 69 -8.55 -14.06 -1.98
C VAL A 69 -7.06 -14.31 -1.82
N GLY A 70 -6.50 -13.83 -0.71
CA GLY A 70 -5.07 -13.89 -0.42
C GLY A 70 -4.31 -12.59 -0.71
N ASP A 71 -4.83 -11.72 -1.56
CA ASP A 71 -4.24 -10.40 -1.77
C ASP A 71 -4.30 -9.57 -0.48
N ILE A 72 -3.21 -8.89 -0.17
CA ILE A 72 -3.14 -7.94 0.96
C ILE A 72 -3.33 -6.55 0.39
N VAL A 73 -4.29 -5.82 0.92
CA VAL A 73 -4.70 -4.50 0.43
C VAL A 73 -4.59 -3.43 1.50
N THR A 74 -4.26 -2.22 1.09
CA THR A 74 -4.28 -1.03 1.94
C THR A 74 -5.46 -0.15 1.53
N PHE A 75 -6.22 0.26 2.51
CA PHE A 75 -7.42 1.10 2.34
C PHE A 75 -7.61 2.02 3.55
N GLN A 76 -8.51 2.97 3.44
CA GLN A 76 -8.90 3.80 4.57
C GLN A 76 -10.29 3.43 5.10
N ASP A 77 -10.38 3.37 6.41
CA ASP A 77 -11.64 3.23 7.12
C ASP A 77 -11.69 4.22 8.28
N ASN A 78 -12.69 5.10 8.27
CA ASN A 78 -12.85 6.17 9.28
C ASN A 78 -11.57 7.01 9.52
N GLY A 79 -10.85 7.35 8.45
CA GLY A 79 -9.62 8.15 8.52
C GLY A 79 -8.38 7.38 8.97
N VAL A 80 -8.49 6.08 9.22
CA VAL A 80 -7.37 5.20 9.57
C VAL A 80 -6.93 4.39 8.37
N THR A 81 -5.64 4.35 8.10
CA THR A 81 -5.05 3.49 7.07
C THR A 81 -4.92 2.06 7.59
N ILE A 82 -5.55 1.13 6.92
CA ILE A 82 -5.60 -0.30 7.28
C ILE A 82 -4.95 -1.11 6.17
N THR A 83 -4.15 -2.09 6.56
CA THR A 83 -3.59 -3.10 5.65
C THR A 83 -4.02 -4.48 6.14
N HIS A 84 -4.91 -5.13 5.40
CA HIS A 84 -5.47 -6.43 5.72
C HIS A 84 -5.51 -7.33 4.49
N ARG A 85 -5.75 -8.63 4.72
CA ARG A 85 -5.84 -9.64 3.66
C ARG A 85 -7.29 -9.82 3.21
N ILE A 86 -7.50 -9.95 1.90
CA ILE A 86 -8.78 -10.38 1.34
C ILE A 86 -8.99 -11.86 1.68
N VAL A 87 -10.05 -12.16 2.39
CA VAL A 87 -10.44 -13.52 2.79
C VAL A 87 -11.65 -14.04 2.03
N GLU A 88 -12.43 -13.15 1.42
CA GLU A 88 -13.59 -13.51 0.61
C GLU A 88 -13.83 -12.44 -0.47
N VAL A 89 -14.19 -12.88 -1.67
CA VAL A 89 -14.68 -12.02 -2.75
C VAL A 89 -16.20 -12.20 -2.83
N ILE A 90 -16.92 -11.09 -2.70
CA ILE A 90 -18.38 -11.06 -2.75
C ILE A 90 -18.79 -10.48 -4.10
N GLN A 91 -19.67 -11.21 -4.79
CA GLN A 91 -20.26 -10.73 -6.04
C GLN A 91 -21.78 -10.75 -5.91
N GLU A 92 -22.37 -9.56 -5.88
CA GLU A 92 -23.81 -9.38 -5.77
C GLU A 92 -24.29 -8.41 -6.83
N LYS A 93 -25.29 -8.81 -7.61
CA LYS A 93 -25.94 -7.96 -8.63
C LYS A 93 -24.95 -7.24 -9.57
N GLY A 94 -23.86 -7.92 -9.95
CA GLY A 94 -22.80 -7.35 -10.79
C GLY A 94 -21.79 -6.45 -10.08
N ALA A 95 -21.95 -6.20 -8.78
CA ALA A 95 -21.02 -5.44 -7.97
C ALA A 95 -20.05 -6.38 -7.24
N ILE A 96 -18.77 -5.96 -7.15
CA ILE A 96 -17.72 -6.66 -6.42
C ILE A 96 -17.50 -5.99 -5.06
N GLY A 97 -17.35 -6.80 -4.03
CA GLY A 97 -16.92 -6.39 -2.71
C GLY A 97 -15.94 -7.39 -2.12
N TYR A 98 -15.19 -6.96 -1.15
CA TYR A 98 -14.20 -7.79 -0.47
C TYR A 98 -14.45 -7.83 1.02
N ARG A 99 -14.31 -9.01 1.59
CA ARG A 99 -14.24 -9.18 3.03
C ARG A 99 -12.76 -9.32 3.40
N THR A 100 -12.32 -8.52 4.37
CA THR A 100 -10.92 -8.45 4.77
C THR A 100 -10.72 -8.85 6.21
N LYS A 101 -9.51 -9.28 6.54
CA LYS A 101 -9.12 -9.66 7.90
C LYS A 101 -7.61 -9.45 8.07
N GLY A 102 -7.19 -8.96 9.22
CA GLY A 102 -5.78 -9.00 9.62
C GLY A 102 -5.31 -10.43 9.85
N ASP A 103 -4.07 -10.72 9.48
CA ASP A 103 -3.47 -12.06 9.62
C ASP A 103 -3.24 -12.45 11.09
N ASN A 104 -3.20 -11.49 12.00
CA ASN A 104 -3.06 -11.78 13.42
C ASN A 104 -4.23 -12.65 13.90
N PRO A 105 -3.97 -13.80 14.55
CA PRO A 105 -5.02 -14.70 15.06
C PRO A 105 -6.01 -14.02 16.02
N ALA A 106 -5.60 -12.95 16.69
CA ALA A 106 -6.46 -12.18 17.58
C ALA A 106 -7.48 -11.31 16.84
N ASN A 107 -7.30 -11.10 15.52
CA ASN A 107 -8.22 -10.30 14.72
C ASN A 107 -9.41 -11.15 14.22
N SER A 108 -10.59 -10.57 14.29
CA SER A 108 -11.78 -11.09 13.59
C SER A 108 -11.88 -10.49 12.18
N VAL A 109 -12.76 -11.06 11.37
CA VAL A 109 -13.09 -10.53 10.05
C VAL A 109 -13.64 -9.11 10.18
N ASP A 110 -13.21 -8.21 9.31
CA ASP A 110 -13.67 -6.82 9.34
C ASP A 110 -15.18 -6.75 9.07
N PRO A 111 -15.91 -5.94 9.84
CA PRO A 111 -17.38 -5.92 9.77
C PRO A 111 -17.92 -5.31 8.46
N ASN A 112 -17.18 -4.38 7.87
CA ASN A 112 -17.60 -3.67 6.66
C ASN A 112 -17.06 -4.35 5.40
N ILE A 113 -17.90 -4.37 4.36
CA ILE A 113 -17.46 -4.79 3.03
C ILE A 113 -16.61 -3.70 2.41
N LEU A 114 -15.43 -4.08 1.93
CA LEU A 114 -14.52 -3.18 1.22
C LEU A 114 -14.90 -3.15 -0.26
N THR A 115 -15.23 -1.97 -0.77
CA THR A 115 -15.50 -1.76 -2.18
C THR A 115 -14.22 -1.45 -2.96
N PRO A 116 -14.13 -1.80 -4.25
CA PRO A 116 -12.91 -1.60 -5.04
C PRO A 116 -12.40 -0.16 -5.07
N ASP A 117 -13.29 0.81 -5.09
CA ASP A 117 -12.98 2.25 -5.12
C ASP A 117 -12.25 2.75 -3.86
N ARG A 118 -12.34 2.01 -2.74
CA ARG A 118 -11.65 2.35 -1.48
C ARG A 118 -10.26 1.75 -1.37
N ILE A 119 -9.86 0.87 -2.28
CA ILE A 119 -8.55 0.23 -2.26
C ILE A 119 -7.51 1.20 -2.81
N GLN A 120 -6.53 1.55 -1.98
CA GLN A 120 -5.46 2.46 -2.34
C GLN A 120 -4.27 1.73 -2.98
N ALA A 121 -3.90 0.58 -2.43
CA ALA A 121 -2.75 -0.16 -2.89
C ALA A 121 -2.86 -1.65 -2.58
N VAL A 122 -2.08 -2.44 -3.31
CA VAL A 122 -1.94 -3.90 -3.13
C VAL A 122 -0.49 -4.19 -2.72
N TYR A 123 -0.32 -4.93 -1.64
CA TYR A 123 0.98 -5.33 -1.12
C TYR A 123 1.76 -6.14 -2.15
N VAL A 124 3.03 -5.81 -2.32
CA VAL A 124 3.97 -6.54 -3.18
C VAL A 124 4.98 -7.31 -2.33
N MET A 125 5.67 -6.60 -1.42
CA MET A 125 6.69 -7.22 -0.58
C MET A 125 7.02 -6.36 0.63
N LYS A 126 7.57 -7.00 1.65
CA LYS A 126 8.19 -6.32 2.76
C LYS A 126 9.62 -5.93 2.37
N LEU A 127 9.99 -4.67 2.64
CA LEU A 127 11.35 -4.20 2.43
C LEU A 127 12.28 -4.72 3.55
N PRO A 128 13.59 -4.91 3.29
CA PRO A 128 14.53 -5.42 4.28
C PRO A 128 14.89 -4.39 5.36
N PHE A 129 14.31 -3.19 5.31
CA PHE A 129 14.54 -2.08 6.22
C PHE A 129 13.36 -1.91 7.18
N ARG A 130 13.65 -1.49 8.41
CA ARG A 130 12.64 -1.01 9.35
C ARG A 130 12.87 0.46 9.61
N PHE A 131 11.80 1.18 9.85
CA PHE A 131 11.91 2.55 10.31
C PHE A 131 12.36 2.52 11.77
N THR A 132 13.61 2.89 12.02
CA THR A 132 14.10 3.17 13.36
C THR A 132 13.85 4.65 13.64
N SER A 133 12.68 5.01 14.17
CA SER A 133 12.58 6.29 14.85
C SER A 133 13.32 6.15 16.18
N GLU A 134 14.50 6.70 16.26
CA GLU A 134 15.08 7.06 17.54
C GLU A 134 14.18 8.14 18.15
N SER A 135 13.28 7.74 18.99
CA SER A 135 12.66 8.57 20.00
C SER A 135 12.26 7.67 21.15
N ASP A 136 13.14 7.59 22.11
CA ASP A 136 12.77 7.26 23.47
C ASP A 136 11.86 8.37 24.02
#